data_c785e131d71708ede1b31e66baf44bd7
#
_entry.id   c785e131d71708ede1b31e66baf44bd7
#
_cell.length_a   1.000
_cell.length_b   1.000
_cell.length_c   1.000
_cell.angle_alpha   90.00
_cell.angle_beta   90.00
_cell.angle_gamma   90.00
#
_symmetry.space_group_name_H-M   'P 1'
#
loop_
_entity.id
_entity.type
_entity.pdbx_description
1 polymer ?
#
loop_
_entity_poly.entity_id
_entity_poly.type
_entity_poly.pdbx_seq_one_letter_code
_entity_poly.pdbx_strand_id
1 'polypeptide(L)'
;MNTKLIHGDCLEEMKKIPNGSIDLTVTSPPYDNLRTYNGNNALWGEHVWKAVIQDLFRVTKQSGVVVWVVGDATIKGSETGTSFKQALWAKECGFNLHDTMIYEKSGVAPQQGRYYPCFEYMFVFSKEKPDTFNPIQDRKNKWRERWGKTRVRRKADGTMGKEYESKIAPEYGKRRNI
;
A
#
# COMPACT_ATOMS: atom_id res chain seq x y z
N MET A 1 -26.84 -2.19 2.36
CA MET A 1 -25.73 -1.25 2.10
C MET A 1 -26.23 -0.20 1.12
N ASN A 2 -25.95 1.06 1.34
CA ASN A 2 -26.29 2.12 0.39
C ASN A 2 -25.07 2.37 -0.48
N THR A 3 -25.25 2.28 -1.81
CA THR A 3 -24.19 2.56 -2.79
C THR A 3 -24.47 3.89 -3.45
N LYS A 4 -23.46 4.75 -3.57
CA LYS A 4 -23.52 6.00 -4.30
C LYS A 4 -22.46 5.99 -5.40
N LEU A 5 -22.88 6.17 -6.65
CA LEU A 5 -21.99 6.35 -7.79
C LEU A 5 -21.85 7.84 -8.07
N ILE A 6 -20.61 8.30 -8.23
CA ILE A 6 -20.29 9.68 -8.55
C ILE A 6 -19.47 9.67 -9.84
N HIS A 7 -19.96 10.34 -10.89
CA HIS A 7 -19.26 10.50 -12.15
C HIS A 7 -18.74 11.94 -12.24
N GLY A 8 -17.43 12.10 -12.41
CA GLY A 8 -16.78 13.40 -12.49
C GLY A 8 -15.26 13.32 -12.34
N ASP A 9 -14.61 14.46 -12.41
CA ASP A 9 -13.18 14.57 -12.08
C ASP A 9 -13.00 14.33 -10.57
N CYS A 10 -12.05 13.46 -10.22
CA CYS A 10 -11.87 13.03 -8.84
C CYS A 10 -11.44 14.19 -7.91
N LEU A 11 -10.66 15.15 -8.40
CA LEU A 11 -10.25 16.31 -7.60
C LEU A 11 -11.43 17.25 -7.32
N GLU A 12 -12.31 17.45 -8.30
CA GLU A 12 -13.52 18.27 -8.12
C GLU A 12 -14.53 17.57 -7.22
N GLU A 13 -14.73 16.27 -7.39
CA GLU A 13 -15.70 15.53 -6.58
C GLU A 13 -15.21 15.32 -5.14
N MET A 14 -13.93 15.11 -4.92
CA MET A 14 -13.36 14.99 -3.57
C MET A 14 -13.52 16.27 -2.75
N LYS A 15 -13.50 17.45 -3.37
CA LYS A 15 -13.76 18.73 -2.65
C LYS A 15 -15.11 18.75 -1.93
N LYS A 16 -16.08 17.98 -2.43
CA LYS A 16 -17.43 17.87 -1.84
C LYS A 16 -17.49 16.89 -0.68
N ILE A 17 -16.43 16.13 -0.45
CA ILE A 17 -16.36 15.15 0.63
C ILE A 17 -15.84 15.83 1.89
N PRO A 18 -16.53 15.71 3.03
CA PRO A 18 -16.08 16.31 4.28
C PRO A 18 -14.72 15.80 4.74
N ASN A 19 -13.95 16.65 5.42
CA ASN A 19 -12.67 16.26 6.01
C ASN A 19 -12.87 15.12 7.02
N GLY A 20 -11.95 14.15 7.01
CA GLY A 20 -11.95 13.08 8.00
C GLY A 20 -13.22 12.22 8.01
N SER A 21 -13.84 11.99 6.85
CA SER A 21 -15.11 11.25 6.73
C SER A 21 -14.97 9.85 6.13
N ILE A 22 -13.84 9.54 5.50
CA ILE A 22 -13.63 8.27 4.78
C ILE A 22 -12.82 7.29 5.65
N ASP A 23 -13.35 6.10 5.87
CA ASP A 23 -12.69 5.04 6.62
C ASP A 23 -11.65 4.30 5.78
N LEU A 24 -11.99 4.03 4.52
CA LEU A 24 -11.16 3.24 3.61
C LEU A 24 -11.27 3.77 2.17
N THR A 25 -10.12 3.99 1.55
CA THR A 25 -10.00 4.17 0.10
C THR A 25 -9.19 3.01 -0.49
N VAL A 26 -9.67 2.41 -1.57
CA VAL A 26 -8.91 1.44 -2.37
C VAL A 26 -8.91 1.92 -3.81
N THR A 27 -7.73 2.17 -4.36
CA THR A 27 -7.63 2.70 -5.71
C THR A 27 -6.33 2.27 -6.41
N SER A 28 -6.41 2.19 -7.73
CA SER A 28 -5.29 2.02 -8.64
C SER A 28 -5.35 3.18 -9.63
N PRO A 29 -4.57 4.25 -9.41
CA PRO A 29 -4.57 5.41 -10.30
C PRO A 29 -3.95 5.06 -11.66
N PRO A 30 -4.06 5.94 -12.66
CA PRO A 30 -3.32 5.77 -13.91
C PRO A 30 -1.81 5.60 -13.68
N TYR A 31 -1.19 4.68 -14.41
CA TYR A 31 0.24 4.37 -14.29
C TYR A 31 1.02 5.11 -15.36
N ASP A 32 1.39 6.34 -15.15
CA ASP A 32 2.18 7.15 -16.08
C ASP A 32 1.90 6.80 -17.57
N ASN A 33 2.92 6.37 -18.31
CA ASN A 33 2.81 5.94 -19.71
C ASN A 33 2.70 4.42 -19.91
N LEU A 34 2.40 3.64 -18.85
CA LEU A 34 2.25 2.17 -18.97
C LEU A 34 1.04 1.75 -19.80
N ARG A 35 0.01 2.59 -19.87
CA ARG A 35 -1.22 2.34 -20.64
C ARG A 35 -1.63 3.61 -21.36
N THR A 36 -2.26 3.47 -22.50
CA THR A 36 -2.94 4.58 -23.17
C THR A 36 -4.36 4.71 -22.62
N TYR A 37 -4.62 5.82 -21.97
CA TYR A 37 -5.97 6.17 -21.48
C TYR A 37 -6.65 7.09 -22.50
N ASN A 38 -7.06 6.52 -23.67
CA ASN A 38 -7.68 7.27 -24.78
C ASN A 38 -6.91 8.54 -25.22
N GLY A 39 -5.57 8.49 -25.18
CA GLY A 39 -4.72 9.64 -25.51
C GLY A 39 -4.55 10.66 -24.38
N ASN A 40 -5.16 10.47 -23.23
CA ASN A 40 -5.19 11.44 -22.12
C ASN A 40 -4.07 11.24 -21.07
N ASN A 41 -3.03 10.48 -21.38
CA ASN A 41 -1.92 10.23 -20.43
C ASN A 41 -1.25 11.53 -19.95
N ALA A 42 -1.21 12.55 -20.80
CA ALA A 42 -0.66 13.86 -20.44
C ALA A 42 -1.43 14.58 -19.33
N LEU A 43 -2.68 14.20 -19.09
CA LEU A 43 -3.51 14.74 -18.01
C LEU A 43 -3.18 14.15 -16.64
N TRP A 44 -2.49 12.99 -16.59
CA TRP A 44 -2.05 12.36 -15.35
C TRP A 44 -0.55 12.57 -15.16
N GLY A 45 -0.19 13.66 -14.53
CA GLY A 45 1.19 14.02 -14.21
C GLY A 45 1.44 14.13 -12.71
N GLU A 46 2.67 14.48 -12.36
CA GLU A 46 3.09 14.61 -10.96
C GLU A 46 2.21 15.57 -10.16
N HIS A 47 1.80 16.68 -10.78
CA HIS A 47 0.93 17.68 -10.16
C HIS A 47 -0.46 17.11 -9.81
N VAL A 48 -0.99 16.17 -10.62
CA VAL A 48 -2.31 15.57 -10.40
C VAL A 48 -2.26 14.56 -9.27
N TRP A 49 -1.36 13.56 -9.34
CA TRP A 49 -1.31 12.56 -8.29
C TRP A 49 -0.88 13.14 -6.94
N LYS A 50 -0.08 14.21 -6.92
CA LYS A 50 0.22 14.96 -5.70
C LYS A 50 -1.04 15.55 -5.08
N ALA A 51 -1.85 16.22 -5.88
CA ALA A 51 -3.11 16.81 -5.44
C ALA A 51 -4.09 15.73 -4.95
N VAL A 52 -4.20 14.61 -5.67
CA VAL A 52 -5.06 13.48 -5.27
C VAL A 52 -4.64 12.90 -3.92
N ILE A 53 -3.35 12.64 -3.70
CA ILE A 53 -2.84 12.11 -2.43
C ILE A 53 -3.08 13.10 -1.28
N GLN A 54 -2.89 14.39 -1.53
CA GLN A 54 -3.15 15.44 -0.54
C GLN A 54 -4.64 15.50 -0.16
N ASP A 55 -5.52 15.40 -1.14
CA ASP A 55 -6.97 15.38 -0.89
C ASP A 55 -7.42 14.07 -0.20
N LEU A 56 -6.82 12.94 -0.57
CA LEU A 56 -7.04 11.68 0.15
C LEU A 56 -6.62 11.81 1.63
N PHE A 57 -5.51 12.48 1.91
CA PHE A 57 -5.12 12.76 3.30
C PHE A 57 -6.20 13.59 4.00
N ARG A 58 -6.72 14.63 3.38
CA ARG A 58 -7.76 15.49 3.95
C ARG A 58 -9.03 14.71 4.30
N VAL A 59 -9.54 13.90 3.36
CA VAL A 59 -10.84 13.21 3.54
C VAL A 59 -10.75 11.96 4.41
N THR A 60 -9.58 11.34 4.55
CA THR A 60 -9.39 10.13 5.36
C THR A 60 -9.52 10.44 6.85
N LYS A 61 -10.24 9.61 7.60
CA LYS A 61 -10.33 9.66 9.07
C LYS A 61 -8.98 9.45 9.73
N GLN A 62 -8.85 9.80 11.03
CA GLN A 62 -7.62 9.59 11.80
C GLN A 62 -7.16 8.12 11.82
N SER A 63 -8.07 7.18 12.01
CA SER A 63 -7.80 5.73 11.98
C SER A 63 -8.06 5.11 10.60
N GLY A 64 -8.33 5.93 9.59
CA GLY A 64 -8.67 5.50 8.23
C GLY A 64 -7.45 5.06 7.43
N VAL A 65 -7.70 4.31 6.36
CA VAL A 65 -6.69 3.66 5.54
C VAL A 65 -6.88 3.99 4.06
N VAL A 66 -5.78 4.19 3.35
CA VAL A 66 -5.74 4.27 1.89
C VAL A 66 -4.88 3.14 1.35
N VAL A 67 -5.45 2.32 0.47
CA VAL A 67 -4.73 1.30 -0.29
C VAL A 67 -4.49 1.83 -1.69
N TRP A 68 -3.22 2.04 -2.02
CA TRP A 68 -2.76 2.67 -3.26
C TRP A 68 -1.98 1.66 -4.08
N VAL A 69 -2.58 1.16 -5.19
CA VAL A 69 -1.95 0.17 -6.07
C VAL A 69 -1.32 0.87 -7.26
N VAL A 70 -0.03 0.67 -7.47
CA VAL A 70 0.72 1.37 -8.51
C VAL A 70 1.90 0.52 -9.03
N GLY A 71 2.18 0.67 -10.32
CA GLY A 71 3.35 0.08 -10.97
C GLY A 71 4.18 1.14 -11.67
N ASP A 72 5.46 0.82 -11.94
CA ASP A 72 6.38 1.69 -12.64
C ASP A 72 6.50 1.32 -14.13
N ALA A 73 6.62 2.31 -14.99
CA ALA A 73 6.99 2.11 -16.38
C ALA A 73 8.51 1.90 -16.51
N THR A 74 8.92 1.15 -17.52
CA THR A 74 10.33 1.06 -17.92
C THR A 74 10.56 1.92 -19.16
N ILE A 75 11.39 2.95 -19.03
CA ILE A 75 11.72 3.88 -20.11
C ILE A 75 13.22 3.86 -20.35
N LYS A 76 13.64 3.57 -21.58
CA LYS A 76 15.07 3.48 -21.98
C LYS A 76 15.89 2.59 -21.03
N GLY A 77 15.33 1.45 -20.63
CA GLY A 77 16.01 0.50 -19.75
C GLY A 77 16.01 0.83 -18.26
N SER A 78 15.34 1.90 -17.82
CA SER A 78 15.21 2.27 -16.40
C SER A 78 13.75 2.30 -15.98
N GLU A 79 13.44 1.83 -14.79
CA GLU A 79 12.14 2.05 -14.17
C GLU A 79 12.00 3.51 -13.77
N THR A 80 10.78 4.06 -13.90
CA THR A 80 10.49 5.46 -13.59
C THR A 80 10.64 5.80 -12.11
N GLY A 81 10.39 4.83 -11.24
CA GLY A 81 10.39 5.01 -9.80
C GLY A 81 9.27 5.93 -9.30
N THR A 82 8.23 6.14 -10.12
CA THR A 82 7.10 7.01 -9.76
C THR A 82 6.33 6.45 -8.57
N SER A 83 6.23 5.12 -8.45
CA SER A 83 5.61 4.47 -7.29
C SER A 83 6.26 4.90 -5.97
N PHE A 84 7.59 4.93 -5.92
CA PHE A 84 8.35 5.38 -4.75
C PHE A 84 8.16 6.87 -4.46
N LYS A 85 8.14 7.71 -5.50
CA LYS A 85 7.86 9.16 -5.35
C LYS A 85 6.47 9.38 -4.74
N GLN A 86 5.48 8.64 -5.21
CA GLN A 86 4.11 8.72 -4.69
C GLN A 86 4.04 8.28 -3.22
N ALA A 87 4.73 7.19 -2.85
CA ALA A 87 4.78 6.72 -1.47
C ALA A 87 5.49 7.74 -0.54
N LEU A 88 6.58 8.35 -0.99
CA LEU A 88 7.28 9.38 -0.22
C LEU A 88 6.44 10.65 -0.09
N TRP A 89 5.77 11.08 -1.15
CA TRP A 89 4.86 12.22 -1.11
C TRP A 89 3.70 11.99 -0.15
N ALA A 90 3.12 10.80 -0.11
CA ALA A 90 2.08 10.48 0.86
C ALA A 90 2.57 10.67 2.30
N LYS A 91 3.83 10.31 2.60
CA LYS A 91 4.45 10.57 3.91
C LYS A 91 4.65 12.07 4.16
N GLU A 92 5.04 12.84 3.15
CA GLU A 92 5.16 14.30 3.24
C GLU A 92 3.82 14.97 3.52
N CYS A 93 2.71 14.44 2.96
CA CYS A 93 1.35 14.87 3.27
C CYS A 93 0.92 14.55 4.72
N GLY A 94 1.65 13.69 5.43
CA GLY A 94 1.37 13.30 6.81
C GLY A 94 0.87 11.86 7.00
N PHE A 95 0.75 11.08 5.95
CA PHE A 95 0.44 9.65 6.09
C PHE A 95 1.60 8.87 6.68
N ASN A 96 1.31 7.89 7.50
CA ASN A 96 2.22 6.78 7.78
C ASN A 96 2.19 5.80 6.59
N LEU A 97 3.34 5.36 6.12
CA LEU A 97 3.42 4.16 5.30
C LEU A 97 3.26 2.96 6.24
N HIS A 98 2.02 2.52 6.43
CA HIS A 98 1.66 1.50 7.41
C HIS A 98 2.17 0.12 6.99
N ASP A 99 2.01 -0.21 5.70
CA ASP A 99 2.48 -1.48 5.15
C ASP A 99 2.81 -1.33 3.66
N THR A 100 3.72 -2.16 3.17
CA THR A 100 3.99 -2.30 1.75
C THR A 100 3.65 -3.74 1.35
N MET A 101 2.56 -3.88 0.63
CA MET A 101 2.10 -5.15 0.11
C MET A 101 2.49 -5.29 -1.36
N ILE A 102 2.51 -6.49 -1.84
CA ILE A 102 2.76 -6.83 -3.25
C ILE A 102 1.49 -7.43 -3.84
N TYR A 103 1.04 -6.86 -4.94
CA TYR A 103 -0.01 -7.46 -5.77
C TYR A 103 0.66 -8.33 -6.83
N GLU A 104 0.63 -9.64 -6.62
CA GLU A 104 1.20 -10.61 -7.57
C GLU A 104 0.29 -10.77 -8.79
N LYS A 105 0.89 -10.66 -9.98
CA LYS A 105 0.20 -10.81 -11.26
C LYS A 105 0.55 -12.15 -11.91
N SER A 106 -0.43 -12.78 -12.53
CA SER A 106 -0.25 -13.92 -13.43
C SER A 106 -0.25 -13.46 -14.90
N GLY A 107 0.35 -14.26 -15.80
CA GLY A 107 0.28 -14.01 -17.24
C GLY A 107 1.10 -12.81 -17.74
N VAL A 108 2.20 -12.52 -17.10
CA VAL A 108 3.08 -11.40 -17.47
C VAL A 108 3.92 -11.78 -18.68
N ALA A 109 3.99 -10.89 -19.68
CA ALA A 109 4.83 -11.08 -20.86
C ALA A 109 6.34 -11.03 -20.51
N PRO A 110 7.16 -11.95 -21.08
CA PRO A 110 8.60 -11.92 -20.90
C PRO A 110 9.22 -10.61 -21.38
N GLN A 111 10.17 -10.08 -20.63
CA GLN A 111 10.97 -8.92 -21.04
C GLN A 111 12.43 -9.37 -21.29
N GLN A 112 12.99 -8.95 -22.41
CA GLN A 112 14.38 -9.26 -22.72
C GLN A 112 15.34 -8.51 -21.78
N GLY A 113 16.29 -9.25 -21.19
CA GLY A 113 17.32 -8.67 -20.31
C GLY A 113 16.83 -8.20 -18.94
N ARG A 114 15.60 -8.59 -18.52
CA ARG A 114 15.00 -8.25 -17.22
C ARG A 114 14.27 -9.43 -16.62
N TYR A 115 14.10 -9.42 -15.30
CA TYR A 115 13.15 -10.31 -14.64
C TYR A 115 11.72 -9.89 -15.02
N TYR A 116 10.80 -10.85 -14.95
CA TYR A 116 9.40 -10.59 -15.27
C TYR A 116 8.78 -9.66 -14.23
N PRO A 117 8.10 -8.58 -14.66
CA PRO A 117 7.44 -7.64 -13.74
C PRO A 117 6.12 -8.22 -13.22
N CYS A 118 6.21 -9.32 -12.44
CA CYS A 118 5.07 -10.10 -11.99
C CYS A 118 4.35 -9.50 -10.78
N PHE A 119 4.62 -8.26 -10.42
CA PHE A 119 3.96 -7.62 -9.29
C PHE A 119 3.70 -6.13 -9.54
N GLU A 120 2.86 -5.58 -8.67
CA GLU A 120 2.66 -4.14 -8.49
C GLU A 120 2.78 -3.82 -7.01
N TYR A 121 3.23 -2.62 -6.68
CA TYR A 121 3.26 -2.16 -5.29
C TYR A 121 1.83 -1.85 -4.84
N MET A 122 1.50 -2.30 -3.64
CA MET A 122 0.25 -1.97 -2.98
C MET A 122 0.59 -1.32 -1.64
N PHE A 123 0.74 0.00 -1.65
CA PHE A 123 1.04 0.76 -0.45
C PHE A 123 -0.20 0.93 0.40
N VAL A 124 -0.06 0.69 1.69
CA VAL A 124 -1.11 0.90 2.69
C VAL A 124 -0.72 2.12 3.51
N PHE A 125 -1.43 3.20 3.32
CA PHE A 125 -1.24 4.44 4.08
C PHE A 125 -2.29 4.55 5.19
N SER A 126 -1.90 5.15 6.33
CA SER A 126 -2.83 5.49 7.41
C SER A 126 -2.46 6.83 8.03
N LYS A 127 -3.43 7.55 8.59
CA LYS A 127 -3.11 8.78 9.35
C LYS A 127 -2.48 8.46 10.70
N GLU A 128 -3.07 7.52 11.41
CA GLU A 128 -2.61 6.99 12.68
C GLU A 128 -2.65 5.46 12.62
N LYS A 129 -2.65 4.81 13.77
CA LYS A 129 -2.85 3.37 13.84
C LYS A 129 -4.27 3.03 13.39
N PRO A 130 -4.46 2.15 12.39
CA PRO A 130 -5.78 1.71 11.98
C PRO A 130 -6.55 1.04 13.14
N ASP A 131 -7.81 1.43 13.33
CA ASP A 131 -8.67 0.82 14.35
C ASP A 131 -9.14 -0.58 13.96
N THR A 132 -9.28 -0.83 12.67
CA THR A 132 -9.78 -2.08 12.14
C THR A 132 -8.67 -2.85 11.44
N PHE A 133 -8.41 -4.07 11.90
CA PHE A 133 -7.48 -4.99 11.26
C PHE A 133 -8.00 -6.42 11.34
N ASN A 134 -8.56 -6.91 10.23
CA ASN A 134 -9.09 -8.25 10.08
C ASN A 134 -8.22 -9.08 9.11
N PRO A 135 -7.06 -9.57 9.54
CA PRO A 135 -6.15 -10.30 8.66
C PRO A 135 -6.74 -11.62 8.22
N ILE A 136 -6.51 -12.00 6.97
CA ILE A 136 -6.84 -13.33 6.50
C ILE A 136 -5.93 -14.34 7.20
N GLN A 137 -6.53 -15.33 7.88
CA GLN A 137 -5.84 -16.35 8.67
C GLN A 137 -6.25 -17.74 8.20
N ASP A 138 -5.91 -18.08 6.97
CA ASP A 138 -6.32 -19.34 6.31
C ASP A 138 -5.15 -20.31 6.07
N ARG A 139 -3.94 -19.96 6.48
CA ARG A 139 -2.76 -20.80 6.32
C ARG A 139 -2.22 -21.26 7.66
N LYS A 140 -1.97 -22.56 7.78
CA LYS A 140 -1.35 -23.15 8.98
C LYS A 140 0.06 -22.60 9.20
N ASN A 141 0.38 -22.27 10.44
CA ASN A 141 1.70 -21.84 10.83
C ASN A 141 2.67 -23.03 10.78
N LYS A 142 3.54 -23.06 9.76
CA LYS A 142 4.57 -24.12 9.58
C LYS A 142 5.59 -24.19 10.72
N TRP A 143 5.69 -23.11 11.54
CA TRP A 143 6.72 -22.95 12.56
C TRP A 143 6.14 -22.96 13.98
N ARG A 144 4.91 -23.40 14.15
CA ARG A 144 4.23 -23.43 15.47
C ARG A 144 5.07 -24.15 16.53
N GLU A 145 5.68 -25.27 16.18
CA GLU A 145 6.49 -26.10 17.09
C GLU A 145 7.81 -25.43 17.53
N ARG A 146 8.26 -24.40 16.80
CA ARG A 146 9.45 -23.65 17.15
C ARG A 146 9.19 -22.48 18.11
N TRP A 147 7.93 -22.22 18.42
CA TRP A 147 7.53 -21.21 19.39
C TRP A 147 7.43 -21.84 20.78
N GLY A 148 7.57 -21.04 21.81
CA GLY A 148 7.64 -21.53 23.20
C GLY A 148 9.08 -21.72 23.71
N LYS A 149 10.10 -21.38 22.90
CA LYS A 149 11.50 -21.39 23.31
C LYS A 149 11.92 -20.02 23.85
N THR A 150 12.79 -20.05 24.82
CA THR A 150 13.44 -18.83 25.36
C THR A 150 14.16 -18.07 24.24
N ARG A 151 13.90 -16.78 24.14
CA ARG A 151 14.47 -15.90 23.12
C ARG A 151 14.96 -14.61 23.76
N VAL A 152 15.94 -13.99 23.11
CA VAL A 152 16.42 -12.66 23.45
C VAL A 152 16.16 -11.71 22.29
N ARG A 153 15.59 -10.56 22.55
CA ARG A 153 15.43 -9.51 21.54
C ARG A 153 16.61 -8.57 21.58
N ARG A 154 17.15 -8.24 20.41
CA ARG A 154 18.08 -7.10 20.30
C ARG A 154 17.28 -5.80 20.46
N LYS A 155 17.77 -4.89 21.29
CA LYS A 155 17.21 -3.55 21.47
C LYS A 155 17.62 -2.64 20.32
N ALA A 156 16.96 -1.49 20.20
CA ALA A 156 17.27 -0.49 19.18
C ALA A 156 18.71 0.06 19.28
N ASP A 157 19.29 0.06 20.46
CA ASP A 157 20.68 0.45 20.74
C ASP A 157 21.72 -0.64 20.40
N GLY A 158 21.27 -1.77 19.85
CA GLY A 158 22.10 -2.90 19.46
C GLY A 158 22.41 -3.88 20.59
N THR A 159 22.07 -3.59 21.84
CA THR A 159 22.30 -4.48 22.99
C THR A 159 21.28 -5.61 23.05
N MET A 160 21.60 -6.69 23.76
CA MET A 160 20.66 -7.80 23.96
C MET A 160 19.74 -7.50 25.13
N GLY A 161 18.44 -7.73 24.93
CA GLY A 161 17.43 -7.60 25.97
C GLY A 161 17.44 -8.78 26.94
N LYS A 162 16.52 -8.76 27.91
CA LYS A 162 16.29 -9.90 28.79
C LYS A 162 15.71 -11.08 28.02
N GLU A 163 16.02 -12.30 28.45
CA GLU A 163 15.38 -13.51 27.98
C GLU A 163 13.88 -13.46 28.27
N TYR A 164 13.09 -13.94 27.32
CA TYR A 164 11.66 -14.11 27.46
C TYR A 164 11.20 -15.38 26.77
N GLU A 165 10.20 -16.02 27.32
CA GLU A 165 9.56 -17.16 26.69
C GLU A 165 8.59 -16.66 25.62
N SER A 166 8.78 -17.10 24.37
CA SER A 166 7.86 -16.74 23.30
C SER A 166 6.55 -17.50 23.43
N LYS A 167 5.42 -16.80 23.37
CA LYS A 167 4.09 -17.44 23.35
C LYS A 167 4.00 -18.40 22.17
N ILE A 168 3.31 -19.54 22.36
CA ILE A 168 3.01 -20.48 21.27
C ILE A 168 2.21 -19.74 20.20
N ALA A 169 2.65 -19.84 18.95
CA ALA A 169 1.93 -19.22 17.85
C ALA A 169 0.54 -19.88 17.66
N PRO A 170 -0.47 -19.12 17.24
CA PRO A 170 -1.77 -19.70 16.88
C PRO A 170 -1.60 -20.69 15.73
N GLU A 171 -2.53 -21.63 15.62
CA GLU A 171 -2.49 -22.66 14.57
C GLU A 171 -2.48 -22.05 13.17
N TYR A 172 -3.28 -21.00 12.98
CA TYR A 172 -3.34 -20.26 11.73
C TYR A 172 -2.66 -18.90 11.89
N GLY A 173 -1.75 -18.61 11.01
CA GLY A 173 -1.05 -17.34 10.96
C GLY A 173 -1.69 -16.35 9.99
N LYS A 174 -1.36 -15.08 10.16
CA LYS A 174 -1.70 -14.04 9.19
C LYS A 174 -1.04 -14.35 7.85
N ARG A 175 -1.70 -14.05 6.74
CA ARG A 175 -1.04 -14.04 5.45
C ARG A 175 0.13 -13.04 5.48
N ARG A 176 1.14 -13.32 4.69
CA ARG A 176 2.20 -12.36 4.43
C ARG A 176 1.64 -11.23 3.58
N ASN A 177 2.32 -10.09 3.59
CA ASN A 177 1.98 -8.92 2.77
C ASN A 177 2.39 -9.09 1.27
N ILE A 178 2.19 -10.31 0.77
CA ILE A 178 2.43 -10.70 -0.63
C ILE A 178 1.09 -11.12 -1.22
#